data_379430d6f928ad81b461639f21e5b52c
#
_entry.id   379430d6f928ad81b461639f21e5b52c
#
_cell.length_a   1.000
_cell.length_b   1.000
_cell.length_c   1.000
_cell.angle_alpha   90.00
_cell.angle_beta   90.00
_cell.angle_gamma   90.00
#
_symmetry.space_group_name_H-M   'P 1'
#
loop_
_entity.id
_entity.type
_entity.pdbx_description
1 polymer ?
#
loop_
_entity_poly.entity_id
_entity_poly.type
_entity_poly.pdbx_seq_one_letter_code
_entity_poly.pdbx_strand_id
1 'polypeptide(L)'
;MSGCKIISDPVFGFIRIPSGLLLNIVKHPFMQRLTRIKQLGLTTVVYPGAQHTRFQHSLGAFHLMSEATLSLQQKGVFIFDSEAEAVQAAILMHDIGHGPFSHVLENTLIKGITHEEISLMVMNCINQEMNGELNLAIKIFKNEYPKRFLHQLISSQLDMDRLDYLKRDSFFTGVTEGNIGSARIIKMLNVVDDTLVIDAKGIYSIENFLTSRRLMYWQVYLHKATVGYEKLLISLLLRAKKLLK
;
A
#
# COMPACT_ATOMS: atom_id res chain seq x y z
N MET A 1 25.73 9.77 -13.77
CA MET A 1 25.16 9.50 -12.42
C MET A 1 23.65 9.55 -12.56
N SER A 2 22.95 8.44 -12.42
CA SER A 2 21.48 8.46 -12.45
C SER A 2 21.02 9.23 -11.20
N GLY A 3 20.40 10.39 -11.40
CA GLY A 3 19.87 11.20 -10.31
C GLY A 3 18.81 10.41 -9.54
N CYS A 4 18.68 10.60 -8.23
CA CYS A 4 17.56 10.11 -7.45
C CYS A 4 16.86 11.30 -6.75
N LYS A 5 15.56 11.19 -6.55
CA LYS A 5 14.82 12.12 -5.69
C LYS A 5 14.77 11.54 -4.28
N ILE A 6 15.08 12.37 -3.29
CA ILE A 6 14.97 12.00 -1.88
C ILE A 6 13.73 12.69 -1.31
N ILE A 7 12.90 11.91 -0.60
CA ILE A 7 11.72 12.40 0.11
C ILE A 7 11.90 12.07 1.59
N SER A 8 11.71 13.05 2.47
CA SER A 8 11.70 12.84 3.91
C SER A 8 10.34 12.28 4.34
N ASP A 9 10.34 11.12 5.00
CA ASP A 9 9.15 10.45 5.53
C ASP A 9 9.30 10.30 7.05
N PRO A 10 8.28 10.65 7.86
CA PRO A 10 8.39 10.63 9.31
C PRO A 10 8.49 9.22 9.91
N VAL A 11 8.09 8.18 9.15
CA VAL A 11 8.07 6.77 9.61
C VAL A 11 9.35 6.02 9.22
N PHE A 12 9.88 6.27 8.01
CA PHE A 12 11.02 5.54 7.44
C PHE A 12 12.25 6.40 7.19
N GLY A 13 12.20 7.70 7.49
CA GLY A 13 13.31 8.61 7.24
C GLY A 13 13.40 9.01 5.75
N PHE A 14 14.54 8.78 5.12
CA PHE A 14 14.76 9.20 3.74
C PHE A 14 14.41 8.10 2.74
N ILE A 15 13.34 8.31 1.99
CA ILE A 15 12.95 7.44 0.88
C ILE A 15 13.61 7.93 -0.41
N ARG A 16 14.35 7.04 -1.07
CA ARG A 16 15.05 7.33 -2.32
C ARG A 16 14.27 6.76 -3.49
N ILE A 17 13.94 7.61 -4.45
CA ILE A 17 13.22 7.23 -5.68
C ILE A 17 14.19 7.36 -6.83
N PRO A 18 14.54 6.25 -7.51
CA PRO A 18 15.39 6.28 -8.71
C PRO A 18 14.77 7.14 -9.81
N SER A 19 15.62 7.78 -10.62
CA SER A 19 15.19 8.46 -11.84
C SER A 19 14.68 7.44 -12.86
N GLY A 20 13.86 7.87 -13.80
CA GLY A 20 13.25 7.02 -14.81
C GLY A 20 11.81 6.66 -14.45
N LEU A 21 11.41 5.42 -14.70
CA LEU A 21 10.04 4.94 -14.58
C LEU A 21 9.40 5.28 -13.23
N LEU A 22 10.06 4.91 -12.13
CA LEU A 22 9.53 5.11 -10.77
C LEU A 22 9.31 6.59 -10.43
N LEU A 23 10.24 7.46 -10.81
CA LEU A 23 10.08 8.90 -10.59
C LEU A 23 8.98 9.51 -11.48
N ASN A 24 8.81 9.00 -12.70
CA ASN A 24 7.75 9.43 -13.60
C ASN A 24 6.37 9.05 -13.04
N ILE A 25 6.23 7.82 -12.50
CA ILE A 25 5.01 7.39 -11.80
C ILE A 25 4.71 8.33 -10.62
N VAL A 26 5.70 8.61 -9.76
CA VAL A 26 5.52 9.50 -8.60
C VAL A 26 5.04 10.89 -9.02
N LYS A 27 5.55 11.43 -10.14
CA LYS A 27 5.16 12.75 -10.66
C LYS A 27 3.82 12.74 -11.40
N HIS A 28 3.30 11.59 -11.75
CA HIS A 28 2.09 11.46 -12.56
C HIS A 28 0.87 12.07 -11.83
N PRO A 29 -0.04 12.80 -12.52
CA PRO A 29 -1.20 13.46 -11.90
C PRO A 29 -2.08 12.52 -11.08
N PHE A 30 -2.33 11.30 -11.56
CA PHE A 30 -3.10 10.29 -10.81
C PHE A 30 -2.42 9.92 -9.49
N MET A 31 -1.10 9.81 -9.46
CA MET A 31 -0.35 9.54 -8.24
C MET A 31 -0.35 10.76 -7.31
N GLN A 32 -0.15 11.97 -7.86
CA GLN A 32 -0.19 13.21 -7.10
C GLN A 32 -1.57 13.50 -6.49
N ARG A 33 -2.66 13.02 -7.08
CA ARG A 33 -4.01 13.08 -6.51
C ARG A 33 -4.08 12.47 -5.11
N LEU A 34 -3.31 11.39 -4.85
CA LEU A 34 -3.27 10.70 -3.56
C LEU A 34 -2.73 11.58 -2.41
N THR A 35 -2.02 12.67 -2.71
CA THR A 35 -1.58 13.65 -1.70
C THR A 35 -2.73 14.36 -0.99
N ARG A 36 -3.93 14.32 -1.56
CA ARG A 36 -5.15 14.95 -1.05
C ARG A 36 -6.15 13.94 -0.48
N ILE A 37 -5.84 12.64 -0.50
CA ILE A 37 -6.70 11.57 -0.02
C ILE A 37 -6.09 11.01 1.26
N LYS A 38 -6.82 11.16 2.37
CA LYS A 38 -6.39 10.62 3.67
C LYS A 38 -6.46 9.11 3.68
N GLN A 39 -5.44 8.46 4.26
CA GLN A 39 -5.38 7.00 4.39
C GLN A 39 -6.54 6.48 5.22
N LEU A 40 -6.78 7.06 6.39
CA LEU A 40 -7.76 6.59 7.37
C LEU A 40 -9.12 7.33 7.30
N GLY A 41 -9.37 8.09 6.25
CA GLY A 41 -10.67 8.70 6.01
C GLY A 41 -11.21 9.52 7.20
N LEU A 42 -12.31 9.07 7.80
CA LEU A 42 -12.99 9.73 8.92
C LEU A 42 -12.39 9.43 10.30
N THR A 43 -11.37 8.59 10.39
CA THR A 43 -10.72 8.23 11.67
C THR A 43 -10.16 9.45 12.41
N THR A 44 -9.92 10.55 11.69
CA THR A 44 -9.49 11.83 12.28
C THR A 44 -10.47 12.41 13.31
N VAL A 45 -11.73 11.99 13.33
CA VAL A 45 -12.72 12.41 14.36
C VAL A 45 -12.36 11.84 15.75
N VAL A 46 -11.61 10.73 15.78
CA VAL A 46 -11.13 10.10 17.02
C VAL A 46 -9.64 10.38 17.23
N TYR A 47 -8.86 10.29 16.15
CA TYR A 47 -7.41 10.46 16.15
C TYR A 47 -7.03 11.67 15.30
N PRO A 48 -7.01 12.91 15.85
CA PRO A 48 -6.74 14.12 15.06
C PRO A 48 -5.38 14.13 14.35
N GLY A 49 -4.40 13.37 14.87
CA GLY A 49 -3.08 13.17 14.26
C GLY A 49 -3.08 12.31 12.99
N ALA A 50 -4.15 11.54 12.73
CA ALA A 50 -4.26 10.64 11.58
C ALA A 50 -4.51 11.40 10.26
N GLN A 51 -3.60 12.31 9.91
CA GLN A 51 -3.71 13.20 8.74
C GLN A 51 -2.91 12.71 7.52
N HIS A 52 -2.16 11.62 7.64
CA HIS A 52 -1.36 11.06 6.56
C HIS A 52 -2.21 10.64 5.37
N THR A 53 -1.59 10.70 4.21
CA THR A 53 -2.25 10.51 2.92
C THR A 53 -1.90 9.16 2.32
N ARG A 54 -2.72 8.70 1.36
CA ARG A 54 -2.43 7.50 0.57
C ARG A 54 -1.14 7.63 -0.23
N PHE A 55 -0.76 8.84 -0.62
CA PHE A 55 0.53 9.10 -1.25
C PHE A 55 1.71 8.74 -0.32
N GLN A 56 1.66 9.16 0.94
CA GLN A 56 2.69 8.82 1.92
C GLN A 56 2.75 7.32 2.18
N HIS A 57 1.59 6.66 2.26
CA HIS A 57 1.49 5.21 2.35
C HIS A 57 2.13 4.51 1.14
N SER A 58 1.76 4.88 -0.08
CA SER A 58 2.35 4.31 -1.30
C SER A 58 3.87 4.45 -1.36
N LEU A 59 4.41 5.60 -0.91
CA LEU A 59 5.86 5.80 -0.82
C LEU A 59 6.51 4.90 0.24
N GLY A 60 5.87 4.71 1.38
CA GLY A 60 6.37 3.83 2.43
C GLY A 60 6.33 2.36 2.03
N ALA A 61 5.24 1.91 1.42
CA ALA A 61 5.12 0.57 0.86
C ALA A 61 6.19 0.32 -0.24
N PHE A 62 6.43 1.31 -1.09
CA PHE A 62 7.53 1.29 -2.07
C PHE A 62 8.91 1.16 -1.40
N HIS A 63 9.17 1.92 -0.33
CA HIS A 63 10.42 1.81 0.42
C HIS A 63 10.62 0.40 0.97
N LEU A 64 9.60 -0.16 1.62
CA LEU A 64 9.66 -1.53 2.15
C LEU A 64 9.82 -2.58 1.05
N MET A 65 9.21 -2.37 -0.13
CA MET A 65 9.39 -3.25 -1.29
C MET A 65 10.84 -3.23 -1.79
N SER A 66 11.48 -2.06 -1.82
CA SER A 66 12.88 -1.92 -2.20
C SER A 66 13.81 -2.66 -1.22
N GLU A 67 13.54 -2.54 0.08
CA GLU A 67 14.26 -3.27 1.12
C GLU A 67 14.03 -4.81 1.02
N ALA A 68 12.80 -5.23 0.74
CA ALA A 68 12.45 -6.64 0.61
C ALA A 68 13.11 -7.30 -0.60
N THR A 69 13.05 -6.67 -1.77
CA THR A 69 13.69 -7.17 -3.00
C THR A 69 15.20 -7.27 -2.83
N LEU A 70 15.83 -6.24 -2.27
CA LEU A 70 17.27 -6.26 -1.97
C LEU A 70 17.64 -7.37 -0.98
N SER A 71 16.85 -7.55 0.09
CA SER A 71 17.08 -8.59 1.10
C SER A 71 16.98 -10.00 0.50
N LEU A 72 15.99 -10.24 -0.37
CA LEU A 72 15.82 -11.52 -1.07
C LEU A 72 16.97 -11.79 -2.05
N GLN A 73 17.39 -10.79 -2.84
CA GLN A 73 18.55 -10.89 -3.74
C GLN A 73 19.84 -11.23 -2.97
N GLN A 74 20.08 -10.61 -1.81
CA GLN A 74 21.22 -10.90 -0.95
C GLN A 74 21.22 -12.33 -0.39
N LYS A 75 20.03 -12.96 -0.29
CA LYS A 75 19.88 -14.37 0.10
C LYS A 75 19.99 -15.34 -1.08
N GLY A 76 20.27 -14.85 -2.28
CA GLY A 76 20.42 -15.66 -3.48
C GLY A 76 19.11 -15.95 -4.23
N VAL A 77 18.00 -15.32 -3.85
CA VAL A 77 16.77 -15.38 -4.64
C VAL A 77 16.98 -14.61 -5.94
N PHE A 78 16.80 -15.30 -7.07
CA PHE A 78 17.04 -14.70 -8.37
C PHE A 78 15.91 -13.76 -8.78
N ILE A 79 16.16 -12.46 -8.75
CA ILE A 79 15.26 -11.38 -9.17
C ILE A 79 16.04 -10.50 -10.15
N PHE A 80 15.56 -10.40 -11.41
CA PHE A 80 16.12 -9.49 -12.40
C PHE A 80 15.89 -8.02 -11.98
N ASP A 81 16.76 -7.11 -12.42
CA ASP A 81 16.58 -5.67 -12.17
C ASP A 81 15.23 -5.15 -12.72
N SER A 82 14.81 -5.65 -13.88
CA SER A 82 13.51 -5.33 -14.48
C SER A 82 12.33 -5.84 -13.64
N GLU A 83 12.46 -7.00 -12.97
CA GLU A 83 11.44 -7.53 -12.07
C GLU A 83 11.39 -6.73 -10.76
N ALA A 84 12.56 -6.34 -10.24
CA ALA A 84 12.65 -5.48 -9.06
C ALA A 84 12.00 -4.11 -9.31
N GLU A 85 12.29 -3.47 -10.44
CA GLU A 85 11.66 -2.20 -10.83
C GLU A 85 10.15 -2.37 -11.05
N ALA A 86 9.72 -3.46 -11.69
CA ALA A 86 8.31 -3.72 -11.96
C ALA A 86 7.49 -3.97 -10.68
N VAL A 87 8.01 -4.74 -9.71
CA VAL A 87 7.29 -4.97 -8.44
C VAL A 87 7.26 -3.70 -7.58
N GLN A 88 8.31 -2.86 -7.65
CA GLN A 88 8.34 -1.54 -7.04
C GLN A 88 7.33 -0.59 -7.68
N ALA A 89 7.19 -0.60 -9.00
CA ALA A 89 6.16 0.16 -9.70
C ALA A 89 4.75 -0.31 -9.35
N ALA A 90 4.55 -1.63 -9.25
CA ALA A 90 3.26 -2.21 -8.90
C ALA A 90 2.81 -1.83 -7.48
N ILE A 91 3.69 -1.95 -6.46
CA ILE A 91 3.36 -1.55 -5.09
C ILE A 91 3.17 -0.03 -4.96
N LEU A 92 3.93 0.77 -5.70
CA LEU A 92 3.77 2.22 -5.71
C LEU A 92 2.38 2.65 -6.18
N MET A 93 1.78 1.89 -7.10
CA MET A 93 0.47 2.18 -7.70
C MET A 93 -0.68 1.32 -7.16
N HIS A 94 -0.45 0.41 -6.20
CA HIS A 94 -1.48 -0.55 -5.76
C HIS A 94 -2.77 0.14 -5.28
N ASP A 95 -2.64 1.28 -4.62
CA ASP A 95 -3.72 2.10 -4.06
C ASP A 95 -4.18 3.26 -4.96
N ILE A 96 -3.67 3.35 -6.21
CA ILE A 96 -3.92 4.50 -7.08
C ILE A 96 -5.41 4.66 -7.47
N GLY A 97 -6.20 3.60 -7.37
CA GLY A 97 -7.63 3.60 -7.64
C GLY A 97 -8.50 4.15 -6.51
N HIS A 98 -7.95 4.34 -5.32
CA HIS A 98 -8.72 4.85 -4.19
C HIS A 98 -9.20 6.29 -4.40
N GLY A 99 -10.48 6.53 -4.07
CA GLY A 99 -11.10 7.85 -3.94
C GLY A 99 -11.11 8.34 -2.48
N PRO A 100 -11.57 9.58 -2.22
CA PRO A 100 -11.87 10.03 -0.88
C PRO A 100 -12.94 9.12 -0.25
N PHE A 101 -12.71 8.68 1.00
CA PHE A 101 -13.65 7.78 1.69
C PHE A 101 -13.99 6.51 0.91
N SER A 102 -13.02 5.92 0.21
CA SER A 102 -13.19 4.82 -0.75
C SER A 102 -14.15 3.73 -0.29
N HIS A 103 -13.94 3.16 0.89
CA HIS A 103 -14.79 2.08 1.40
C HIS A 103 -16.26 2.48 1.59
N VAL A 104 -16.52 3.77 1.87
CA VAL A 104 -17.87 4.32 1.93
C VAL A 104 -18.46 4.46 0.52
N LEU A 105 -17.66 4.95 -0.44
CA LEU A 105 -18.11 5.19 -1.82
C LEU A 105 -18.36 3.89 -2.60
N GLU A 106 -17.49 2.88 -2.44
CA GLU A 106 -17.64 1.56 -3.07
C GLU A 106 -18.99 0.91 -2.74
N ASN A 107 -19.46 1.08 -1.52
CA ASN A 107 -20.72 0.50 -1.07
C ASN A 107 -21.97 1.36 -1.39
N THR A 108 -21.79 2.62 -1.85
CA THR A 108 -22.89 3.58 -2.01
C THR A 108 -23.07 4.09 -3.45
N LEU A 109 -22.05 4.68 -4.00
CA LEU A 109 -22.11 5.37 -5.30
C LEU A 109 -21.58 4.50 -6.43
N ILE A 110 -20.52 3.75 -6.21
CA ILE A 110 -19.83 2.92 -7.21
C ILE A 110 -20.06 1.45 -6.83
N LYS A 111 -21.24 0.93 -7.17
CA LYS A 111 -21.56 -0.46 -6.86
C LYS A 111 -20.92 -1.41 -7.86
N GLY A 112 -20.26 -2.46 -7.36
CA GLY A 112 -19.75 -3.57 -8.15
C GLY A 112 -18.41 -3.35 -8.82
N ILE A 113 -17.69 -2.26 -8.48
CA ILE A 113 -16.31 -2.01 -8.91
C ILE A 113 -15.47 -1.78 -7.67
N THR A 114 -14.42 -2.57 -7.51
CA THR A 114 -13.48 -2.46 -6.39
C THR A 114 -12.41 -1.40 -6.67
N HIS A 115 -11.77 -0.91 -5.60
CA HIS A 115 -10.61 0.00 -5.77
C HIS A 115 -9.45 -0.66 -6.50
N GLU A 116 -9.29 -1.99 -6.39
CA GLU A 116 -8.28 -2.76 -7.12
C GLU A 116 -8.54 -2.74 -8.63
N GLU A 117 -9.80 -2.91 -9.05
CA GLU A 117 -10.19 -2.81 -10.46
C GLU A 117 -9.97 -1.39 -10.99
N ILE A 118 -10.28 -0.36 -10.20
CA ILE A 118 -9.99 1.04 -10.55
C ILE A 118 -8.48 1.27 -10.63
N SER A 119 -7.70 0.72 -9.68
CA SER A 119 -6.23 0.80 -9.73
C SER A 119 -5.71 0.21 -11.03
N LEU A 120 -6.21 -0.95 -11.43
CA LEU A 120 -5.81 -1.59 -12.68
C LEU A 120 -6.20 -0.76 -13.91
N MET A 121 -7.39 -0.16 -13.92
CA MET A 121 -7.81 0.76 -15.01
C MET A 121 -6.85 1.95 -15.13
N VAL A 122 -6.50 2.59 -14.00
CA VAL A 122 -5.57 3.72 -13.96
C VAL A 122 -4.17 3.29 -14.38
N MET A 123 -3.68 2.14 -13.89
CA MET A 123 -2.37 1.58 -14.30
C MET A 123 -2.31 1.34 -15.82
N ASN A 124 -3.38 0.81 -16.43
CA ASN A 124 -3.45 0.62 -17.88
C ASN A 124 -3.44 1.96 -18.64
N CYS A 125 -4.13 2.99 -18.13
CA CYS A 125 -4.12 4.32 -18.71
C CYS A 125 -2.69 4.92 -18.71
N ILE A 126 -2.03 4.89 -17.55
CA ILE A 126 -0.64 5.35 -17.41
C ILE A 126 0.31 4.53 -18.30
N ASN A 127 0.08 3.22 -18.42
CA ASN A 127 0.89 2.33 -19.26
C ASN A 127 0.81 2.72 -20.75
N GLN A 128 -0.37 3.11 -21.22
CA GLN A 128 -0.52 3.63 -22.60
C GLN A 128 0.24 4.93 -22.80
N GLU A 129 0.20 5.86 -21.84
CA GLU A 129 0.94 7.12 -21.88
C GLU A 129 2.47 6.89 -21.83
N MET A 130 2.93 5.81 -21.18
CA MET A 130 4.33 5.41 -21.03
C MET A 130 4.77 4.33 -22.05
N ASN A 131 4.05 4.18 -23.17
CA ASN A 131 4.41 3.28 -24.27
C ASN A 131 4.65 1.81 -23.83
N GLY A 132 3.94 1.33 -22.82
CA GLY A 132 3.99 -0.07 -22.38
C GLY A 132 5.06 -0.38 -21.32
N GLU A 133 5.74 0.62 -20.75
CA GLU A 133 6.77 0.41 -19.72
C GLU A 133 6.26 -0.27 -18.46
N LEU A 134 4.93 -0.22 -18.19
CA LEU A 134 4.30 -0.84 -17.02
C LEU A 134 3.78 -2.28 -17.28
N ASN A 135 3.97 -2.85 -18.46
CA ASN A 135 3.43 -4.17 -18.81
C ASN A 135 3.80 -5.25 -17.79
N LEU A 136 5.04 -5.29 -17.33
CA LEU A 136 5.50 -6.27 -16.35
C LEU A 136 4.91 -5.99 -14.95
N ALA A 137 4.87 -4.74 -14.54
CA ALA A 137 4.25 -4.33 -13.27
C ALA A 137 2.78 -4.72 -13.20
N ILE A 138 2.02 -4.52 -14.28
CA ILE A 138 0.60 -4.92 -14.38
C ILE A 138 0.44 -6.44 -14.30
N LYS A 139 1.30 -7.22 -14.99
CA LYS A 139 1.27 -8.69 -14.91
C LYS A 139 1.54 -9.20 -13.48
N ILE A 140 2.52 -8.61 -12.79
CA ILE A 140 2.83 -8.94 -11.40
C ILE A 140 1.65 -8.58 -10.50
N PHE A 141 1.09 -7.37 -10.65
CA PHE A 141 -0.08 -6.90 -9.87
C PHE A 141 -1.28 -7.84 -10.03
N LYS A 142 -1.55 -8.33 -11.23
CA LYS A 142 -2.65 -9.26 -11.54
C LYS A 142 -2.37 -10.72 -11.15
N ASN A 143 -1.20 -11.03 -10.58
CA ASN A 143 -0.76 -12.42 -10.33
C ASN A 143 -0.71 -13.29 -11.61
N GLU A 144 -0.40 -12.69 -12.75
CA GLU A 144 -0.25 -13.36 -14.06
C GLU A 144 1.22 -13.60 -14.43
N TYR A 145 2.14 -13.28 -13.54
CA TYR A 145 3.57 -13.49 -13.74
C TYR A 145 4.03 -14.81 -13.10
N PRO A 146 4.94 -15.58 -13.74
CA PRO A 146 5.35 -16.91 -13.25
C PRO A 146 5.90 -16.91 -11.83
N LYS A 147 6.72 -15.92 -11.45
CA LYS A 147 7.25 -15.77 -10.08
C LYS A 147 6.18 -15.24 -9.14
N ARG A 148 5.39 -16.11 -8.55
CA ARG A 148 4.24 -15.77 -7.70
C ARG A 148 4.63 -15.00 -6.45
N PHE A 149 5.82 -15.23 -5.89
CA PHE A 149 6.29 -14.52 -4.71
C PHE A 149 6.36 -12.99 -4.92
N LEU A 150 6.59 -12.52 -6.15
CA LEU A 150 6.57 -11.07 -6.45
C LEU A 150 5.18 -10.47 -6.24
N HIS A 151 4.11 -11.16 -6.65
CA HIS A 151 2.75 -10.73 -6.32
C HIS A 151 2.48 -10.84 -4.81
N GLN A 152 2.97 -11.88 -4.15
CA GLN A 152 2.79 -12.07 -2.71
C GLN A 152 3.46 -10.96 -1.87
N LEU A 153 4.50 -10.32 -2.38
CA LEU A 153 5.09 -9.12 -1.76
C LEU A 153 4.13 -7.90 -1.83
N ILE A 154 3.22 -7.85 -2.82
CA ILE A 154 2.23 -6.77 -2.98
C ILE A 154 0.95 -7.09 -2.22
N SER A 155 0.44 -8.33 -2.35
CA SER A 155 -0.84 -8.76 -1.79
C SER A 155 -0.76 -10.18 -1.27
N SER A 156 -0.71 -10.33 0.05
CA SER A 156 -0.72 -11.63 0.75
C SER A 156 -1.13 -11.45 2.22
N GLN A 157 -0.87 -12.41 3.10
CA GLN A 157 -1.09 -12.23 4.54
C GLN A 157 0.01 -11.39 5.19
N LEU A 158 1.18 -11.33 4.57
CA LEU A 158 2.34 -10.57 5.04
C LEU A 158 3.01 -9.92 3.83
N ASP A 159 2.55 -8.75 3.46
CA ASP A 159 2.97 -7.96 2.30
C ASP A 159 3.47 -6.56 2.71
N MET A 160 4.06 -5.85 1.76
CA MET A 160 4.65 -4.54 2.02
C MET A 160 3.60 -3.46 2.27
N ASP A 161 2.38 -3.63 1.74
CA ASP A 161 1.22 -2.79 2.03
C ASP A 161 0.89 -2.85 3.53
N ARG A 162 0.67 -4.07 4.07
CA ARG A 162 0.35 -4.27 5.50
C ARG A 162 1.46 -3.81 6.43
N LEU A 163 2.71 -4.04 6.05
CA LEU A 163 3.86 -3.61 6.85
C LEU A 163 3.99 -2.09 6.91
N ASP A 164 3.63 -1.37 5.83
CA ASP A 164 3.62 0.09 5.87
C ASP A 164 2.44 0.59 6.69
N TYR A 165 1.19 0.24 6.29
CA TYR A 165 0.05 0.89 6.90
C TYR A 165 -0.04 0.63 8.40
N LEU A 166 0.27 -0.57 8.90
CA LEU A 166 0.25 -0.83 10.35
C LEU A 166 1.21 0.09 11.09
N LYS A 167 2.45 0.20 10.62
CA LYS A 167 3.46 1.04 11.25
C LYS A 167 3.13 2.53 11.11
N ARG A 168 2.67 2.95 9.94
CA ARG A 168 2.31 4.34 9.64
C ARG A 168 1.08 4.78 10.40
N ASP A 169 0.03 3.98 10.42
CA ASP A 169 -1.20 4.28 11.14
C ASP A 169 -0.95 4.33 12.65
N SER A 170 -0.15 3.40 13.19
CA SER A 170 0.31 3.43 14.58
C SER A 170 0.99 4.77 14.90
N PHE A 171 1.93 5.20 14.08
CA PHE A 171 2.66 6.45 14.26
C PHE A 171 1.72 7.67 14.28
N PHE A 172 0.84 7.79 13.29
CA PHE A 172 -0.03 8.96 13.13
C PHE A 172 -1.25 8.97 14.05
N THR A 173 -1.71 7.81 14.52
CA THR A 173 -2.79 7.74 15.53
C THR A 173 -2.26 7.82 16.95
N GLY A 174 -0.98 7.53 17.18
CA GLY A 174 -0.39 7.40 18.50
C GLY A 174 -0.72 6.08 19.21
N VAL A 175 -1.31 5.11 18.50
CA VAL A 175 -1.64 3.78 19.03
C VAL A 175 -0.40 2.90 18.94
N THR A 176 0.33 2.76 20.04
CA THR A 176 1.65 2.11 20.09
C THR A 176 1.59 0.60 19.85
N GLU A 177 0.45 -0.03 20.05
CA GLU A 177 0.21 -1.46 19.82
C GLU A 177 0.37 -1.85 18.34
N GLY A 178 0.23 -0.91 17.43
CA GLY A 178 0.48 -1.11 15.99
C GLY A 178 1.96 -1.07 15.59
N ASN A 179 2.88 -0.82 16.52
CA ASN A 179 4.29 -0.74 16.21
C ASN A 179 4.88 -2.13 15.95
N ILE A 180 5.22 -2.39 14.69
CA ILE A 180 5.79 -3.65 14.21
C ILE A 180 7.24 -3.50 13.79
N GLY A 181 8.02 -4.56 13.96
CA GLY A 181 9.42 -4.64 13.55
C GLY A 181 9.58 -4.93 12.04
N SER A 182 9.04 -4.09 11.15
CA SER A 182 9.03 -4.33 9.70
C SER A 182 10.42 -4.66 9.13
N ALA A 183 11.47 -3.95 9.54
CA ALA A 183 12.84 -4.22 9.09
C ALA A 183 13.33 -5.63 9.48
N ARG A 184 12.97 -6.15 10.65
CA ARG A 184 13.30 -7.52 11.05
C ARG A 184 12.48 -8.52 10.26
N ILE A 185 11.20 -8.28 10.03
CA ILE A 185 10.33 -9.14 9.23
C ILE A 185 10.91 -9.28 7.82
N ILE A 186 11.26 -8.16 7.16
CA ILE A 186 11.87 -8.16 5.83
C ILE A 186 13.16 -9.00 5.79
N LYS A 187 14.01 -8.89 6.80
CA LYS A 187 15.23 -9.72 6.89
C LYS A 187 14.94 -11.21 7.06
N MET A 188 13.76 -11.58 7.57
CA MET A 188 13.36 -12.98 7.74
C MET A 188 12.58 -13.53 6.53
N LEU A 189 12.19 -12.68 5.55
CA LEU A 189 11.58 -13.13 4.30
C LEU A 189 12.53 -14.06 3.53
N ASN A 190 11.98 -15.08 2.90
CA ASN A 190 12.68 -15.98 2.00
C ASN A 190 11.71 -16.51 0.93
N VAL A 191 12.20 -17.25 -0.06
CA VAL A 191 11.39 -17.85 -1.11
C VAL A 191 11.72 -19.34 -1.19
N VAL A 192 10.70 -20.17 -1.14
CA VAL A 192 10.80 -21.64 -1.33
C VAL A 192 9.72 -22.05 -2.32
N ASP A 193 10.09 -22.76 -3.36
CA ASP A 193 9.19 -23.24 -4.42
C ASP A 193 8.29 -22.12 -4.97
N ASP A 194 8.91 -21.00 -5.31
CA ASP A 194 8.26 -19.78 -5.82
C ASP A 194 7.20 -19.16 -4.87
N THR A 195 7.24 -19.54 -3.60
CA THR A 195 6.33 -19.04 -2.55
C THR A 195 7.09 -18.23 -1.52
N LEU A 196 6.55 -17.07 -1.14
CA LEU A 196 7.09 -16.22 -0.08
C LEU A 196 6.91 -16.92 1.27
N VAL A 197 8.01 -17.08 2.01
CA VAL A 197 8.03 -17.72 3.32
C VAL A 197 8.80 -16.88 4.33
N ILE A 198 8.69 -17.24 5.61
CA ILE A 198 9.44 -16.63 6.70
C ILE A 198 10.39 -17.66 7.31
N ASP A 199 11.65 -17.32 7.49
CA ASP A 199 12.61 -18.13 8.24
C ASP A 199 12.09 -18.35 9.68
N ALA A 200 12.26 -19.54 10.21
CA ALA A 200 11.77 -19.93 11.56
C ALA A 200 12.22 -18.96 12.66
N LYS A 201 13.38 -18.32 12.50
CA LYS A 201 13.90 -17.29 13.41
C LYS A 201 13.00 -16.03 13.49
N GLY A 202 12.09 -15.86 12.53
CA GLY A 202 11.17 -14.74 12.44
C GLY A 202 9.85 -14.92 13.20
N ILE A 203 9.58 -16.10 13.80
CA ILE A 203 8.26 -16.47 14.34
C ILE A 203 7.72 -15.43 15.32
N TYR A 204 8.51 -14.96 16.27
CA TYR A 204 8.07 -13.95 17.24
C TYR A 204 7.74 -12.59 16.61
N SER A 205 8.39 -12.25 15.49
CA SER A 205 8.08 -11.02 14.74
C SER A 205 6.74 -11.15 14.01
N ILE A 206 6.40 -12.35 13.56
CA ILE A 206 5.10 -12.66 12.93
C ILE A 206 3.99 -12.69 13.97
N GLU A 207 4.19 -13.30 15.13
CA GLU A 207 3.24 -13.27 16.23
C GLU A 207 2.94 -11.82 16.68
N ASN A 208 3.97 -10.99 16.82
CA ASN A 208 3.80 -9.57 17.11
C ASN A 208 3.02 -8.86 15.99
N PHE A 209 3.35 -9.10 14.73
CA PHE A 209 2.62 -8.55 13.58
C PHE A 209 1.13 -8.91 13.60
N LEU A 210 0.78 -10.17 13.82
CA LEU A 210 -0.60 -10.64 13.88
C LEU A 210 -1.35 -10.02 15.06
N THR A 211 -0.70 -9.93 16.22
CA THR A 211 -1.27 -9.30 17.42
C THR A 211 -1.49 -7.81 17.20
N SER A 212 -0.48 -7.09 16.70
CA SER A 212 -0.55 -5.66 16.38
C SER A 212 -1.68 -5.38 15.38
N ARG A 213 -1.76 -6.17 14.31
CA ARG A 213 -2.85 -6.05 13.32
C ARG A 213 -4.22 -6.18 13.98
N ARG A 214 -4.43 -7.18 14.83
CA ARG A 214 -5.70 -7.37 15.55
C ARG A 214 -6.03 -6.17 16.44
N LEU A 215 -5.05 -5.65 17.18
CA LEU A 215 -5.24 -4.51 18.07
C LEU A 215 -5.54 -3.23 17.31
N MET A 216 -4.87 -2.98 16.18
CA MET A 216 -5.16 -1.84 15.31
C MET A 216 -6.57 -1.93 14.71
N TYR A 217 -7.06 -3.14 14.35
CA TYR A 217 -8.44 -3.31 13.92
C TYR A 217 -9.42 -2.88 14.99
N TRP A 218 -9.22 -3.27 16.25
CA TRP A 218 -10.11 -2.92 17.36
C TRP A 218 -10.04 -1.45 17.75
N GLN A 219 -8.82 -0.92 17.88
CA GLN A 219 -8.64 0.42 18.42
C GLN A 219 -8.83 1.51 17.37
N VAL A 220 -8.45 1.26 16.11
CA VAL A 220 -8.43 2.28 15.05
C VAL A 220 -9.50 2.02 14.00
N TYR A 221 -9.38 0.92 13.24
CA TYR A 221 -10.19 0.73 12.03
C TYR A 221 -11.67 0.45 12.32
N LEU A 222 -11.98 -0.24 13.40
CA LEU A 222 -13.35 -0.55 13.84
C LEU A 222 -13.77 0.26 15.06
N HIS A 223 -13.11 1.39 15.33
CA HIS A 223 -13.51 2.25 16.43
C HIS A 223 -14.96 2.71 16.26
N LYS A 224 -15.78 2.53 17.31
CA LYS A 224 -17.23 2.75 17.25
C LYS A 224 -17.65 4.13 16.71
N ALA A 225 -16.92 5.19 17.08
CA ALA A 225 -17.23 6.52 16.59
C ALA A 225 -16.89 6.66 15.10
N THR A 226 -15.73 6.16 14.63
CA THR A 226 -15.34 6.15 13.19
C THR A 226 -16.40 5.44 12.37
N VAL A 227 -16.78 4.21 12.77
CA VAL A 227 -17.82 3.42 12.09
C VAL A 227 -19.17 4.16 12.10
N GLY A 228 -19.52 4.86 13.21
CA GLY A 228 -20.72 5.68 13.29
C GLY A 228 -20.73 6.81 12.26
N TYR A 229 -19.63 7.55 12.13
CA TYR A 229 -19.49 8.63 11.13
C TYR A 229 -19.50 8.09 9.69
N GLU A 230 -18.89 6.94 9.43
CA GLU A 230 -18.95 6.29 8.12
C GLU A 230 -20.39 5.90 7.75
N LYS A 231 -21.14 5.31 8.67
CA LYS A 231 -22.57 4.99 8.46
C LYS A 231 -23.43 6.24 8.26
N LEU A 232 -23.14 7.33 8.96
CA LEU A 232 -23.79 8.60 8.73
C LEU A 232 -23.51 9.13 7.32
N LEU A 233 -22.24 9.12 6.89
CA LEU A 233 -21.84 9.52 5.52
C LEU A 233 -22.56 8.67 4.45
N ILE A 234 -22.59 7.33 4.64
CA ILE A 234 -23.35 6.42 3.76
C ILE A 234 -24.81 6.85 3.65
N SER A 235 -25.45 7.12 4.80
CA SER A 235 -26.87 7.51 4.84
C SER A 235 -27.11 8.85 4.12
N LEU A 236 -26.23 9.83 4.31
CA LEU A 236 -26.27 11.13 3.62
C LEU A 236 -26.12 10.97 2.11
N LEU A 237 -25.15 10.18 1.64
CA LEU A 237 -24.93 9.93 0.22
C LEU A 237 -26.10 9.21 -0.44
N LEU A 238 -26.67 8.22 0.23
CA LEU A 238 -27.86 7.52 -0.26
C LEU A 238 -29.09 8.45 -0.32
N ARG A 239 -29.24 9.35 0.65
CA ARG A 239 -30.29 10.37 0.65
C ARG A 239 -30.10 11.35 -0.51
N ALA A 240 -28.88 11.87 -0.69
CA ALA A 240 -28.56 12.77 -1.80
C ALA A 240 -28.86 12.12 -3.15
N LYS A 241 -28.45 10.86 -3.35
CA LYS A 241 -28.73 10.10 -4.58
C LYS A 241 -30.23 9.94 -4.88
N LYS A 242 -31.08 9.87 -3.83
CA LYS A 242 -32.55 9.83 -4.02
C LYS A 242 -33.15 11.18 -4.39
N LEU A 243 -32.53 12.28 -3.93
CA LEU A 243 -33.02 13.64 -4.20
C LEU A 243 -32.57 14.18 -5.56
N LEU A 244 -31.52 13.62 -6.14
CA LEU A 244 -30.97 14.00 -7.45
C LEU A 244 -31.58 13.18 -8.62
N LYS A 245 -32.46 12.22 -8.34
CA LYS A 245 -33.26 11.49 -9.29
C LYS A 245 -34.64 12.13 -9.45
#